data_3e85a047af5d67c7290494f6ebcbfa6e
#
_entry.id   3e85a047af5d67c7290494f6ebcbfa6e
#
_cell.length_a   1.000
_cell.length_b   1.000
_cell.length_c   1.000
_cell.angle_alpha   90.00
_cell.angle_beta   90.00
_cell.angle_gamma   90.00
#
_symmetry.space_group_name_H-M   'P 1'
#
loop_
_entity.id
_entity.type
_entity.pdbx_description
1 polymer ?
#
loop_
_entity_poly.entity_id
_entity_poly.type
_entity_poly.pdbx_seq_one_letter_code
_entity_poly.pdbx_strand_id
1 'polypeptide(L)'
;AGWLLSWAFAWQGSSTLAHAWRWLSLRGAADARASHLAAALPNLLQPRQLNRWGLGLLSHGLWLLTLSAALLMLLALLSTRRYGFVWETTLLASDSFVSLTQSLGALPALLGFSQPDSALIRASGDLALTQESARQAWAGWLLGVFVVFGLLPRLLLALLCFGAWRHGLGRLRLDLTLPAYQVLRHDLQPDSERLGIHDLAPPLPEQSAATSQVH
;
A
#
# COMPACT_ATOMS: atom_id res chain seq x y z
N ALA A 1 -5.48 -13.51 -15.59
CA ALA A 1 -6.67 -13.66 -14.73
C ALA A 1 -6.43 -13.11 -13.30
N GLY A 2 -5.27 -13.35 -12.65
CA GLY A 2 -4.97 -12.85 -11.28
C GLY A 2 -4.93 -11.33 -11.12
N TRP A 3 -4.78 -10.59 -12.20
CA TRP A 3 -4.69 -9.12 -12.21
C TRP A 3 -6.03 -8.43 -11.94
N LEU A 4 -7.08 -8.94 -12.55
CA LEU A 4 -8.46 -8.45 -12.35
C LEU A 4 -8.98 -8.83 -10.96
N LEU A 5 -8.57 -9.99 -10.44
CA LEU A 5 -8.93 -10.41 -9.08
C LEU A 5 -8.29 -9.51 -8.02
N SER A 6 -7.02 -9.10 -8.17
CA SER A 6 -6.39 -8.18 -7.21
C SER A 6 -7.06 -6.79 -7.21
N TRP A 7 -7.61 -6.37 -8.35
CA TRP A 7 -8.35 -5.11 -8.48
C TRP A 7 -9.75 -5.21 -7.86
N ALA A 8 -10.44 -6.32 -8.09
CA ALA A 8 -11.74 -6.62 -7.48
C ALA A 8 -11.62 -6.82 -5.95
N PHE A 9 -10.56 -7.49 -5.48
CA PHE A 9 -10.28 -7.63 -4.04
C PHE A 9 -9.93 -6.29 -3.38
N ALA A 10 -9.24 -5.38 -4.05
CA ALA A 10 -9.01 -4.02 -3.54
C ALA A 10 -10.32 -3.23 -3.40
N TRP A 11 -11.33 -3.54 -4.19
CA TRP A 11 -12.64 -2.87 -4.15
C TRP A 11 -13.59 -3.46 -3.10
N GLN A 12 -13.53 -4.76 -2.84
CA GLN A 12 -14.39 -5.47 -1.86
C GLN A 12 -13.69 -5.77 -0.53
N GLY A 13 -12.36 -5.64 -0.46
CA GLY A 13 -11.51 -6.16 0.61
C GLY A 13 -11.33 -5.27 1.83
N SER A 14 -12.15 -4.24 2.05
CA SER A 14 -11.99 -3.40 3.25
C SER A 14 -12.25 -4.14 4.57
N SER A 15 -13.05 -5.21 4.56
CA SER A 15 -13.38 -5.97 5.76
C SER A 15 -12.39 -7.10 6.08
N THR A 16 -11.98 -7.88 5.08
CA THR A 16 -11.13 -9.07 5.31
C THR A 16 -9.66 -8.70 5.58
N LEU A 17 -9.11 -7.73 4.85
CA LEU A 17 -7.74 -7.24 5.09
C LEU A 17 -7.65 -6.43 6.40
N ALA A 18 -8.68 -5.68 6.77
CA ALA A 18 -8.75 -5.03 8.06
C ALA A 18 -8.82 -6.04 9.21
N HIS A 19 -9.51 -7.18 9.03
CA HIS A 19 -9.51 -8.28 9.98
C HIS A 19 -8.15 -8.98 10.06
N ALA A 20 -7.51 -9.25 8.94
CA ALA A 20 -6.17 -9.83 8.90
C ALA A 20 -5.13 -8.89 9.53
N TRP A 21 -5.21 -7.59 9.25
CA TRP A 21 -4.36 -6.58 9.88
C TRP A 21 -4.57 -6.49 11.39
N ARG A 22 -5.82 -6.45 11.85
CA ARG A 22 -6.14 -6.48 13.28
C ARG A 22 -5.59 -7.75 13.96
N TRP A 23 -5.76 -8.90 13.33
CA TRP A 23 -5.26 -10.18 13.85
C TRP A 23 -3.74 -10.20 13.94
N LEU A 24 -3.04 -9.67 12.93
CA LEU A 24 -1.57 -9.60 12.89
C LEU A 24 -1.02 -8.60 13.91
N SER A 25 -1.65 -7.42 14.03
CA SER A 25 -1.24 -6.39 14.98
C SER A 25 -1.54 -6.78 16.43
N LEU A 26 -2.61 -7.53 16.69
CA LEU A 26 -2.91 -8.08 18.02
C LEU A 26 -1.92 -9.17 18.43
N ARG A 27 -1.38 -9.95 17.47
CA ARG A 27 -0.36 -10.96 17.76
C ARG A 27 1.05 -10.40 17.89
N GLY A 28 1.36 -9.29 17.23
CA GLY A 28 2.67 -8.64 17.28
C GLY A 28 2.81 -7.61 18.40
N ALA A 29 1.71 -7.22 19.06
CA ALA A 29 1.75 -6.23 20.13
C ALA A 29 2.18 -6.89 21.45
N ALA A 30 3.45 -6.78 21.76
CA ALA A 30 4.00 -7.18 23.07
C ALA A 30 3.58 -6.23 24.20
N ASP A 31 2.89 -5.13 23.89
CA ASP A 31 2.52 -4.08 24.84
C ASP A 31 1.04 -3.72 24.71
N ALA A 32 0.33 -3.62 25.84
CA ALA A 32 -1.10 -3.30 25.88
C ALA A 32 -1.41 -1.94 25.23
N ARG A 33 -0.49 -0.97 25.29
CA ARG A 33 -0.61 0.34 24.64
C ARG A 33 -0.58 0.25 23.11
N ALA A 34 0.27 -0.62 22.57
CA ALA A 34 0.36 -0.86 21.13
C ALA A 34 -0.90 -1.53 20.58
N SER A 35 -1.57 -2.38 21.35
CA SER A 35 -2.82 -3.04 20.95
C SER A 35 -3.99 -2.05 20.83
N HIS A 36 -4.08 -1.08 21.74
CA HIS A 36 -5.10 -0.02 21.68
C HIS A 36 -4.89 0.94 20.49
N LEU A 37 -3.63 1.29 20.20
CA LEU A 37 -3.29 2.11 19.03
C LEU A 37 -3.57 1.36 17.72
N ALA A 38 -3.23 0.09 17.65
CA ALA A 38 -3.48 -0.75 16.47
C ALA A 38 -4.99 -0.93 16.19
N ALA A 39 -5.83 -0.96 17.22
CA ALA A 39 -7.28 -1.03 17.08
C ALA A 39 -7.90 0.32 16.69
N ALA A 40 -7.32 1.44 17.12
CA ALA A 40 -7.83 2.79 16.82
C ALA A 40 -7.43 3.29 15.42
N LEU A 41 -6.25 2.89 14.91
CA LEU A 41 -5.72 3.32 13.61
C LEU A 41 -6.68 3.13 12.42
N PRO A 42 -7.34 1.96 12.24
CA PRO A 42 -8.29 1.77 11.15
C PRO A 42 -9.45 2.76 11.20
N ASN A 43 -9.95 3.06 12.40
CA ASN A 43 -11.07 3.99 12.58
C ASN A 43 -10.68 5.44 12.27
N LEU A 44 -9.46 5.84 12.61
CA LEU A 44 -8.93 7.17 12.29
C LEU A 44 -8.67 7.34 10.78
N LEU A 45 -8.32 6.27 10.08
CA LEU A 45 -8.03 6.28 8.65
C LEU A 45 -9.27 6.07 7.76
N GLN A 46 -10.40 5.61 8.35
CA GLN A 46 -11.65 5.31 7.64
C GLN A 46 -12.27 6.52 6.91
N PRO A 47 -12.34 7.75 7.48
CA PRO A 47 -13.11 8.85 6.87
C PRO A 47 -12.64 9.27 5.48
N ARG A 48 -11.41 8.91 5.06
CA ARG A 48 -10.79 9.35 3.80
C ARG A 48 -10.24 8.22 2.96
N GLN A 49 -10.68 6.98 3.19
CA GLN A 49 -10.20 5.80 2.47
C GLN A 49 -8.65 5.65 2.52
N LEU A 50 -8.00 6.24 3.53
CA LEU A 50 -6.55 6.19 3.71
C LEU A 50 -6.04 4.75 3.86
N ASN A 51 -6.84 3.88 4.49
CA ASN A 51 -6.56 2.45 4.57
C ASN A 51 -6.40 1.81 3.19
N ARG A 52 -7.26 2.17 2.22
CA ARG A 52 -7.20 1.63 0.86
C ARG A 52 -5.91 2.02 0.15
N TRP A 53 -5.53 3.28 0.27
CA TRP A 53 -4.28 3.77 -0.34
C TRP A 53 -3.04 3.23 0.36
N GLY A 54 -3.05 3.10 1.68
CA GLY A 54 -1.97 2.47 2.44
C GLY A 54 -1.79 0.99 2.11
N LEU A 55 -2.89 0.23 2.03
CA LEU A 55 -2.86 -1.18 1.61
C LEU A 55 -2.45 -1.34 0.14
N GLY A 56 -2.90 -0.44 -0.73
CA GLY A 56 -2.45 -0.38 -2.12
C GLY A 56 -0.94 -0.17 -2.22
N LEU A 57 -0.41 0.79 -1.48
CA LEU A 57 1.03 1.06 -1.43
C LEU A 57 1.82 -0.15 -0.91
N LEU A 58 1.36 -0.80 0.15
CA LEU A 58 1.98 -2.02 0.67
C LEU A 58 1.98 -3.14 -0.36
N SER A 59 0.83 -3.39 -0.99
CA SER A 59 0.70 -4.44 -2.01
C SER A 59 1.60 -4.19 -3.22
N HIS A 60 1.55 -2.98 -3.79
CA HIS A 60 2.38 -2.63 -4.94
C HIS A 60 3.86 -2.57 -4.58
N GLY A 61 4.21 -2.16 -3.36
CA GLY A 61 5.57 -2.17 -2.83
C GLY A 61 6.14 -3.58 -2.72
N LEU A 62 5.37 -4.53 -2.18
CA LEU A 62 5.77 -5.95 -2.10
C LEU A 62 5.96 -6.56 -3.50
N TRP A 63 5.04 -6.28 -4.44
CA TRP A 63 5.19 -6.72 -5.83
C TRP A 63 6.42 -6.10 -6.49
N LEU A 64 6.67 -4.83 -6.27
CA LEU A 64 7.84 -4.14 -6.80
C LEU A 64 9.13 -4.76 -6.27
N LEU A 65 9.20 -5.04 -4.99
CA LEU A 65 10.34 -5.71 -4.37
C LEU A 65 10.58 -7.10 -4.98
N THR A 66 9.52 -7.91 -5.11
CA THR A 66 9.59 -9.26 -5.68
C THR A 66 10.04 -9.21 -7.14
N LEU A 67 9.46 -8.32 -7.96
CA LEU A 67 9.83 -8.17 -9.36
C LEU A 67 11.25 -7.63 -9.51
N SER A 68 11.70 -6.72 -8.63
CA SER A 68 13.07 -6.24 -8.63
C SER A 68 14.06 -7.36 -8.30
N ALA A 69 13.76 -8.18 -7.31
CA ALA A 69 14.58 -9.37 -6.99
C ALA A 69 14.62 -10.37 -8.16
N ALA A 70 13.47 -10.61 -8.82
CA ALA A 70 13.40 -11.45 -10.01
C ALA A 70 14.19 -10.87 -11.18
N LEU A 71 14.16 -9.54 -11.38
CA LEU A 71 14.98 -8.87 -12.40
C LEU A 71 16.49 -9.02 -12.12
N LEU A 72 16.90 -8.82 -10.88
CA LEU A 72 18.31 -9.00 -10.47
C LEU A 72 18.77 -10.44 -10.70
N MET A 73 17.91 -11.42 -10.35
CA MET A 73 18.19 -12.82 -10.61
C MET A 73 18.27 -13.12 -12.11
N LEU A 74 17.37 -12.57 -12.91
CA LEU A 74 17.39 -12.69 -14.37
C LEU A 74 18.68 -12.10 -14.96
N LEU A 75 19.08 -10.91 -14.53
CA LEU A 75 20.34 -10.27 -14.93
C LEU A 75 21.55 -11.14 -14.54
N ALA A 76 21.57 -11.66 -13.32
CA ALA A 76 22.64 -12.55 -12.88
C ALA A 76 22.74 -13.82 -13.73
N LEU A 77 21.59 -14.44 -14.04
CA LEU A 77 21.54 -15.62 -14.90
C LEU A 77 22.02 -15.32 -16.33
N LEU A 78 21.53 -14.23 -16.93
CA LEU A 78 21.94 -13.82 -18.29
C LEU A 78 23.41 -13.38 -18.36
N SER A 79 23.98 -12.88 -17.26
CA SER A 79 25.38 -12.48 -17.17
C SER A 79 26.34 -13.66 -16.96
N THR A 80 25.89 -14.71 -16.25
CA THR A 80 26.75 -15.84 -15.89
C THR A 80 26.63 -17.03 -16.82
N ARG A 81 25.53 -17.13 -17.56
CA ARG A 81 25.26 -18.26 -18.44
C ARG A 81 24.84 -17.80 -19.84
N ARG A 82 25.20 -18.60 -20.85
CA ARG A 82 24.76 -18.39 -22.22
C ARG A 82 23.48 -19.17 -22.46
N TYR A 83 22.37 -18.46 -22.67
CA TYR A 83 21.09 -19.07 -23.02
C TYR A 83 20.83 -18.94 -24.52
N GLY A 84 20.42 -20.05 -25.15
CA GLY A 84 19.84 -20.04 -26.48
C GLY A 84 18.32 -19.82 -26.34
N PHE A 85 17.78 -18.91 -27.14
CA PHE A 85 16.35 -18.67 -27.18
C PHE A 85 15.75 -19.46 -28.33
N VAL A 86 14.81 -20.37 -28.00
CA VAL A 86 14.03 -21.15 -28.95
C VAL A 86 12.56 -20.99 -28.56
N TRP A 87 11.70 -20.91 -29.54
CA TRP A 87 10.27 -20.95 -29.30
C TRP A 87 9.65 -22.09 -30.14
N GLU A 88 8.79 -22.84 -29.49
CA GLU A 88 8.00 -23.90 -30.12
C GLU A 88 6.54 -23.70 -29.73
N THR A 89 5.63 -23.72 -30.67
CA THR A 89 4.20 -23.60 -30.39
C THR A 89 3.39 -24.49 -31.29
N THR A 90 2.45 -25.17 -30.68
CA THR A 90 1.52 -26.04 -31.41
C THR A 90 0.28 -25.29 -31.91
N LEU A 91 -0.05 -24.16 -31.24
CA LEU A 91 -1.31 -23.44 -31.49
C LEU A 91 -1.14 -22.18 -32.34
N LEU A 92 0.04 -21.53 -32.29
CA LEU A 92 0.27 -20.28 -33.03
C LEU A 92 1.01 -20.55 -34.34
N ALA A 93 0.50 -19.98 -35.42
CA ALA A 93 1.27 -19.89 -36.66
C ALA A 93 2.49 -18.99 -36.46
N SER A 94 3.62 -19.26 -37.14
CA SER A 94 4.87 -18.51 -37.03
C SER A 94 4.67 -17.01 -37.20
N ASP A 95 3.82 -16.59 -38.13
CA ASP A 95 3.52 -15.17 -38.38
C ASP A 95 2.80 -14.49 -37.20
N SER A 96 1.90 -15.23 -36.54
CA SER A 96 1.23 -14.75 -35.34
C SER A 96 2.20 -14.55 -34.17
N PHE A 97 3.16 -15.48 -34.02
CA PHE A 97 4.21 -15.35 -33.00
C PHE A 97 5.14 -14.18 -33.28
N VAL A 98 5.55 -13.96 -34.53
CA VAL A 98 6.33 -12.79 -34.94
C VAL A 98 5.59 -11.50 -34.60
N SER A 99 4.31 -11.39 -34.99
CA SER A 99 3.49 -10.23 -34.73
C SER A 99 3.33 -9.95 -33.22
N LEU A 100 3.08 -11.00 -32.42
CA LEU A 100 2.97 -10.89 -30.96
C LEU A 100 4.29 -10.40 -30.34
N THR A 101 5.42 -11.00 -30.72
CA THR A 101 6.75 -10.63 -30.21
C THR A 101 7.08 -9.20 -30.54
N GLN A 102 6.83 -8.75 -31.77
CA GLN A 102 7.05 -7.37 -32.19
C GLN A 102 6.12 -6.39 -31.45
N SER A 103 4.85 -6.72 -31.30
CA SER A 103 3.89 -5.87 -30.58
C SER A 103 4.26 -5.68 -29.11
N LEU A 104 4.68 -6.76 -28.43
CA LEU A 104 5.16 -6.68 -27.06
C LEU A 104 6.50 -5.93 -26.95
N GLY A 105 7.36 -6.03 -27.96
CA GLY A 105 8.65 -5.35 -28.00
C GLY A 105 8.57 -3.85 -28.37
N ALA A 106 7.46 -3.40 -28.94
CA ALA A 106 7.34 -2.03 -29.45
C ALA A 106 7.52 -0.95 -28.37
N LEU A 107 6.86 -1.10 -27.21
CA LEU A 107 7.02 -0.17 -26.09
C LEU A 107 8.43 -0.24 -25.47
N PRO A 108 9.00 -1.42 -25.15
CA PRO A 108 10.37 -1.53 -24.72
C PRO A 108 11.39 -0.90 -25.69
N ALA A 109 11.19 -1.06 -26.99
CA ALA A 109 12.08 -0.49 -28.03
C ALA A 109 12.12 1.04 -27.96
N LEU A 110 11.01 1.72 -27.65
CA LEU A 110 10.98 3.18 -27.43
C LEU A 110 11.84 3.62 -26.26
N LEU A 111 12.06 2.74 -25.28
CA LEU A 111 12.93 2.99 -24.12
C LEU A 111 14.38 2.52 -24.34
N GLY A 112 14.74 2.12 -25.56
CA GLY A 112 16.11 1.73 -25.93
C GLY A 112 16.45 0.27 -25.71
N PHE A 113 15.48 -0.59 -25.40
CA PHE A 113 15.71 -2.02 -25.34
C PHE A 113 15.80 -2.62 -26.75
N SER A 114 16.71 -3.59 -26.94
CA SER A 114 16.83 -4.29 -28.22
C SER A 114 15.61 -5.13 -28.50
N GLN A 115 15.18 -5.13 -29.79
CA GLN A 115 14.08 -5.93 -30.27
C GLN A 115 14.60 -6.85 -31.39
N PRO A 116 14.28 -8.16 -31.34
CA PRO A 116 14.62 -9.07 -32.44
C PRO A 116 13.78 -8.72 -33.67
N ASP A 117 14.42 -8.73 -34.84
CA ASP A 117 13.73 -8.55 -36.10
C ASP A 117 12.90 -9.79 -36.50
N SER A 118 12.05 -9.65 -37.52
CA SER A 118 11.17 -10.74 -37.97
C SER A 118 11.94 -11.95 -38.48
N ALA A 119 13.10 -11.75 -39.10
CA ALA A 119 13.96 -12.80 -39.62
C ALA A 119 14.59 -13.59 -38.46
N LEU A 120 15.09 -12.90 -37.44
CA LEU A 120 15.65 -13.50 -36.24
C LEU A 120 14.60 -14.30 -35.46
N ILE A 121 13.37 -13.76 -35.34
CA ILE A 121 12.27 -14.43 -34.63
C ILE A 121 11.93 -15.75 -35.36
N ARG A 122 11.79 -15.74 -36.68
CA ARG A 122 11.53 -16.95 -37.46
C ARG A 122 12.66 -17.97 -37.36
N ALA A 123 13.92 -17.52 -37.49
CA ALA A 123 15.10 -18.38 -37.38
C ALA A 123 15.25 -19.03 -35.99
N SER A 124 14.67 -18.43 -34.94
CA SER A 124 14.67 -19.00 -33.59
C SER A 124 13.56 -20.03 -33.35
N GLY A 125 12.71 -20.33 -34.35
CA GLY A 125 11.56 -21.22 -34.20
C GLY A 125 11.93 -22.69 -34.03
N ASP A 126 12.98 -23.14 -34.71
CA ASP A 126 13.31 -24.58 -34.75
C ASP A 126 14.62 -24.90 -34.03
N LEU A 127 15.54 -23.96 -33.97
CA LEU A 127 16.89 -24.15 -33.40
C LEU A 127 17.37 -22.96 -32.58
N ALA A 128 18.06 -23.25 -31.50
CA ALA A 128 18.72 -22.23 -30.72
C ALA A 128 19.82 -21.55 -31.51
N LEU A 129 19.68 -20.23 -31.74
CA LEU A 129 20.70 -19.46 -32.42
C LEU A 129 21.92 -19.27 -31.52
N THR A 130 23.08 -19.66 -32.02
CA THR A 130 24.37 -19.57 -31.28
C THR A 130 25.05 -18.22 -31.41
N GLN A 131 24.59 -17.38 -32.35
CA GLN A 131 25.13 -16.05 -32.55
C GLN A 131 24.94 -15.15 -31.35
N GLU A 132 25.97 -14.43 -30.97
CA GLU A 132 25.97 -13.56 -29.80
C GLU A 132 24.99 -12.40 -29.94
N SER A 133 24.91 -11.77 -31.12
CA SER A 133 23.96 -10.71 -31.44
C SER A 133 22.51 -11.15 -31.30
N ALA A 134 22.19 -12.38 -31.72
CA ALA A 134 20.87 -12.97 -31.57
C ALA A 134 20.47 -13.15 -30.10
N ARG A 135 21.39 -13.68 -29.29
CA ARG A 135 21.17 -13.82 -27.83
C ARG A 135 20.98 -12.49 -27.14
N GLN A 136 21.79 -11.50 -27.50
CA GLN A 136 21.67 -10.14 -26.94
C GLN A 136 20.33 -9.47 -27.32
N ALA A 137 19.89 -9.64 -28.57
CA ALA A 137 18.59 -9.11 -29.01
C ALA A 137 17.41 -9.72 -28.22
N TRP A 138 17.40 -11.04 -28.05
CA TRP A 138 16.38 -11.73 -27.25
C TRP A 138 16.48 -11.40 -25.76
N ALA A 139 17.67 -11.34 -25.19
CA ALA A 139 17.87 -10.96 -23.80
C ALA A 139 17.39 -9.53 -23.54
N GLY A 140 17.72 -8.60 -24.42
CA GLY A 140 17.24 -7.21 -24.32
C GLY A 140 15.75 -7.08 -24.46
N TRP A 141 15.12 -7.83 -25.38
CA TRP A 141 13.67 -7.91 -25.51
C TRP A 141 13.02 -8.44 -24.23
N LEU A 142 13.53 -9.54 -23.69
CA LEU A 142 13.01 -10.15 -22.46
C LEU A 142 13.08 -9.18 -21.27
N LEU A 143 14.24 -8.53 -21.10
CA LEU A 143 14.44 -7.52 -20.05
C LEU A 143 13.52 -6.32 -20.24
N GLY A 144 13.38 -5.84 -21.48
CA GLY A 144 12.51 -4.73 -21.82
C GLY A 144 11.04 -5.02 -21.51
N VAL A 145 10.53 -6.19 -21.94
CA VAL A 145 9.16 -6.64 -21.66
C VAL A 145 8.95 -6.78 -20.16
N PHE A 146 9.90 -7.38 -19.44
CA PHE A 146 9.83 -7.52 -17.99
C PHE A 146 9.76 -6.18 -17.26
N VAL A 147 10.60 -5.23 -17.64
CA VAL A 147 10.62 -3.90 -17.03
C VAL A 147 9.36 -3.11 -17.36
N VAL A 148 8.97 -3.06 -18.64
CA VAL A 148 7.88 -2.20 -19.12
C VAL A 148 6.51 -2.73 -18.68
N PHE A 149 6.27 -4.02 -18.74
CA PHE A 149 4.96 -4.60 -18.41
C PHE A 149 4.90 -5.18 -16.98
N GLY A 150 6.04 -5.44 -16.37
CA GLY A 150 6.13 -5.92 -14.99
C GLY A 150 6.38 -4.80 -13.98
N LEU A 151 7.56 -4.22 -14.01
CA LEU A 151 8.05 -3.25 -13.01
C LEU A 151 7.39 -1.89 -13.13
N LEU A 152 7.34 -1.32 -14.33
CA LEU A 152 6.88 0.06 -14.54
C LEU A 152 5.43 0.27 -14.09
N PRO A 153 4.45 -0.58 -14.41
CA PRO A 153 3.07 -0.41 -13.93
C PRO A 153 2.97 -0.51 -12.40
N ARG A 154 3.77 -1.37 -11.77
CA ARG A 154 3.80 -1.50 -10.32
C ARG A 154 4.40 -0.27 -9.65
N LEU A 155 5.46 0.28 -10.23
CA LEU A 155 6.06 1.53 -9.76
C LEU A 155 5.08 2.70 -9.85
N LEU A 156 4.41 2.85 -11.00
CA LEU A 156 3.42 3.92 -11.20
C LEU A 156 2.26 3.80 -10.21
N LEU A 157 1.73 2.60 -10.01
CA LEU A 157 0.65 2.37 -9.05
C LEU A 157 1.10 2.59 -7.61
N ALA A 158 2.33 2.20 -7.25
CA ALA A 158 2.90 2.49 -5.93
C ALA A 158 3.03 3.99 -5.70
N LEU A 159 3.53 4.74 -6.68
CA LEU A 159 3.65 6.20 -6.62
C LEU A 159 2.29 6.89 -6.51
N LEU A 160 1.29 6.44 -7.27
CA LEU A 160 -0.08 6.95 -7.17
C LEU A 160 -0.69 6.70 -5.79
N CYS A 161 -0.54 5.47 -5.26
CA CYS A 161 -1.01 5.13 -3.91
C CYS A 161 -0.29 5.96 -2.85
N PHE A 162 1.03 6.14 -2.98
CA PHE A 162 1.84 6.96 -2.09
C PHE A 162 1.40 8.44 -2.10
N GLY A 163 1.23 9.02 -3.29
CA GLY A 163 0.76 10.40 -3.46
C GLY A 163 -0.62 10.61 -2.84
N ALA A 164 -1.57 9.71 -3.13
CA ALA A 164 -2.92 9.76 -2.59
C ALA A 164 -2.94 9.58 -1.07
N TRP A 165 -2.14 8.66 -0.54
CA TRP A 165 -2.01 8.43 0.89
C TRP A 165 -1.41 9.64 1.60
N ARG A 166 -0.29 10.19 1.09
CA ARG A 166 0.36 11.38 1.63
C ARG A 166 -0.56 12.62 1.60
N HIS A 167 -1.27 12.81 0.49
CA HIS A 167 -2.24 13.89 0.36
C HIS A 167 -3.40 13.74 1.36
N GLY A 168 -3.89 12.52 1.54
CA GLY A 168 -4.92 12.21 2.53
C GLY A 168 -4.46 12.46 3.97
N LEU A 169 -3.21 12.07 4.31
CA LEU A 169 -2.62 12.36 5.63
C LEU A 169 -2.53 13.86 5.93
N GLY A 170 -2.11 14.67 4.95
CA GLY A 170 -2.01 16.12 5.12
C GLY A 170 -3.36 16.83 5.34
N ARG A 171 -4.47 16.14 5.05
CA ARG A 171 -5.84 16.65 5.25
C ARG A 171 -6.54 16.03 6.47
N LEU A 172 -5.86 15.19 7.25
CA LEU A 172 -6.41 14.68 8.50
C LEU A 172 -6.56 15.85 9.48
N ARG A 173 -7.81 16.13 9.85
CA ARG A 173 -8.15 16.99 10.97
C ARG A 173 -8.78 16.13 12.03
N LEU A 174 -8.32 16.26 13.27
CA LEU A 174 -8.99 15.66 14.40
C LEU A 174 -10.37 16.32 14.55
N ASP A 175 -11.40 15.53 14.52
CA ASP A 175 -12.74 16.00 14.83
C ASP A 175 -12.90 16.06 16.35
N LEU A 176 -12.64 17.22 16.91
CA LEU A 176 -12.74 17.49 18.35
C LEU A 176 -14.20 17.49 18.86
N THR A 177 -15.17 17.37 17.97
CA THR A 177 -16.60 17.31 18.34
C THR A 177 -17.04 15.91 18.76
N LEU A 178 -16.21 14.88 18.50
CA LEU A 178 -16.50 13.51 18.92
C LEU A 178 -16.63 13.42 20.46
N PRO A 179 -17.65 12.74 20.97
CA PRO A 179 -17.92 12.64 22.42
C PRO A 179 -16.72 12.17 23.24
N ALA A 180 -15.91 11.25 22.67
CA ALA A 180 -14.71 10.75 23.33
C ALA A 180 -13.64 11.85 23.57
N TYR A 181 -13.51 12.81 22.65
CA TYR A 181 -12.59 13.94 22.81
C TYR A 181 -13.13 14.99 23.78
N GLN A 182 -14.46 15.14 23.84
CA GLN A 182 -15.09 16.04 24.81
C GLN A 182 -14.89 15.53 26.23
N VAL A 183 -15.08 14.23 26.47
CA VAL A 183 -14.79 13.60 27.77
C VAL A 183 -13.32 13.77 28.14
N LEU A 184 -12.39 13.45 27.22
CA LEU A 184 -10.96 13.61 27.45
C LEU A 184 -10.56 15.05 27.72
N ARG A 185 -11.17 16.01 27.00
CA ARG A 185 -10.96 17.43 27.23
C ARG A 185 -11.44 17.86 28.62
N HIS A 186 -12.58 17.34 29.04
CA HIS A 186 -13.14 17.60 30.36
C HIS A 186 -12.22 17.04 31.47
N ASP A 187 -11.69 15.83 31.27
CA ASP A 187 -10.78 15.20 32.24
C ASP A 187 -9.39 15.86 32.28
N LEU A 188 -8.96 16.49 31.18
CA LEU A 188 -7.66 17.19 31.11
C LEU A 188 -7.76 18.68 31.46
N GLN A 189 -8.94 19.26 31.56
CA GLN A 189 -9.10 20.62 32.06
C GLN A 189 -8.77 20.64 33.56
N PRO A 190 -7.79 21.46 34.00
CA PRO A 190 -7.50 21.55 35.40
C PRO A 190 -8.71 22.01 36.19
N ASP A 191 -8.89 21.50 37.39
CA ASP A 191 -10.01 21.77 38.31
C ASP A 191 -10.26 23.24 38.65
N SER A 192 -9.54 24.18 38.02
CA SER A 192 -9.70 25.61 38.20
C SER A 192 -11.14 26.12 37.92
N GLU A 193 -11.92 25.43 37.09
CA GLU A 193 -13.34 25.76 36.92
C GLU A 193 -14.24 25.15 37.99
N ARG A 194 -13.78 24.13 38.73
CA ARG A 194 -14.52 23.55 39.86
C ARG A 194 -14.42 24.40 41.13
N LEU A 195 -13.49 25.33 41.20
CA LEU A 195 -13.34 26.25 42.32
C LEU A 195 -14.35 27.41 42.35
N GLY A 196 -15.28 27.46 41.38
CA GLY A 196 -16.33 28.47 41.29
C GLY A 196 -17.63 28.13 42.02
N ILE A 197 -17.79 26.92 42.56
CA ILE A 197 -18.93 26.59 43.41
C ILE A 197 -18.46 26.86 44.86
N HIS A 198 -18.53 28.09 45.30
CA HIS A 198 -18.64 28.36 46.72
C HIS A 198 -19.97 27.82 47.20
N ASP A 199 -19.97 26.71 47.92
CA ASP A 199 -21.07 26.38 48.80
C ASP A 199 -21.21 27.56 49.74
N LEU A 200 -22.28 28.31 49.57
CA LEU A 200 -22.74 29.28 50.55
C LEU A 200 -22.83 28.54 51.88
N ALA A 201 -21.95 28.89 52.83
CA ALA A 201 -22.02 28.31 54.16
C ALA A 201 -23.43 28.45 54.69
N PRO A 202 -24.04 27.40 55.25
CA PRO A 202 -25.37 27.48 55.79
C PRO A 202 -25.43 28.62 56.78
N PRO A 203 -26.51 29.43 56.79
CA PRO A 203 -26.62 30.57 57.71
C PRO A 203 -26.49 30.07 59.13
N LEU A 204 -25.57 30.72 59.88
CA LEU A 204 -25.40 30.43 61.30
C LEU A 204 -26.75 30.58 61.99
N PRO A 205 -27.14 29.64 62.87
CA PRO A 205 -28.39 29.77 63.62
C PRO A 205 -28.34 31.06 64.47
N GLU A 206 -29.31 31.94 64.26
CA GLU A 206 -29.50 33.11 65.08
C GLU A 206 -29.55 32.70 66.56
N GLN A 207 -28.57 33.09 67.33
CA GLN A 207 -28.60 32.96 68.77
C GLN A 207 -29.76 33.85 69.28
N SER A 208 -30.87 33.22 69.60
CA SER A 208 -31.99 33.83 70.26
C SER A 208 -31.48 34.48 71.55
N ALA A 209 -31.46 35.79 71.53
CA ALA A 209 -31.13 36.57 72.75
C ALA A 209 -32.18 36.25 73.81
N ALA A 210 -31.81 35.46 74.81
CA ALA A 210 -32.59 35.22 75.96
C ALA A 210 -32.69 36.52 76.76
N THR A 211 -33.83 37.12 76.67
CA THR A 211 -34.21 38.28 77.53
C THR A 211 -34.23 37.86 79.00
N SER A 212 -33.23 38.26 79.76
CA SER A 212 -33.30 38.17 81.17
C SER A 212 -34.31 39.19 81.72
N GLN A 213 -35.46 38.69 82.15
CA GLN A 213 -36.30 39.50 83.05
C GLN A 213 -35.99 39.09 84.52
N VAL A 214 -35.47 40.07 85.17
CA VAL A 214 -35.35 40.14 86.65
C VAL A 214 -36.71 40.43 87.24
N HIS A 215 -37.11 39.59 88.17
CA HIS A 215 -37.90 39.96 89.34
C HIS A 215 -37.55 39.09 90.52
#